data_8d04a33bd20e4757b784394aebfc5c17
#
_entry.id   8d04a33bd20e4757b784394aebfc5c17
#
_cell.length_a   1.000
_cell.length_b   1.000
_cell.length_c   1.000
_cell.angle_alpha   90.00
_cell.angle_beta   90.00
_cell.angle_gamma   90.00
#
_symmetry.space_group_name_H-M   'P 1'
#
loop_
_entity.id
_entity.type
_entity.pdbx_description
1 polymer ?
#
loop_
_entity_poly.entity_id
_entity_poly.type
_entity_poly.pdbx_seq_one_letter_code
_entity_poly.pdbx_strand_id
1 'polypeptide(L)'
;EVSKETRNNMMGKRWENMEPDFRKEVEEYALKDSDLCLELWMKLKSRWPESERMISEVNRKCVQKGIPIDVDLLKEQKEKVAQYLFEAENSIPWIEEFRPLSRKAFNDECRKCGLEPPASLALSNEEANEWIAKHGEEYPWIKAVRDYRRINALKRKLESFDVATMS
;
A
#
# COMPACT_ATOMS: atom_id res chain seq x y z
N GLU A 1 -35.11 15.94 2.58
CA GLU A 1 -33.69 16.28 2.48
C GLU A 1 -32.92 15.48 3.52
N VAL A 2 -31.98 14.63 3.10
CA VAL A 2 -31.19 13.82 4.02
C VAL A 2 -30.07 14.72 4.55
N SER A 3 -30.03 14.92 5.87
CA SER A 3 -29.04 15.80 6.48
C SER A 3 -27.65 15.23 6.30
N LYS A 4 -26.75 16.01 5.71
CA LYS A 4 -25.32 15.68 5.63
C LYS A 4 -24.61 15.77 6.98
N GLU A 5 -25.29 16.27 7.99
CA GLU A 5 -24.76 16.51 9.33
C GLU A 5 -24.43 15.20 10.03
N THR A 6 -25.36 14.24 10.03
CA THR A 6 -25.13 12.90 10.60
C THR A 6 -23.92 12.23 9.97
N ARG A 7 -23.78 12.28 8.63
CA ARG A 7 -22.62 11.75 7.92
C ARG A 7 -21.29 12.42 8.36
N ASN A 8 -21.29 13.75 8.50
CA ASN A 8 -20.09 14.47 8.92
C ASN A 8 -19.73 14.15 10.37
N ASN A 9 -20.73 13.96 11.23
CA ASN A 9 -20.54 13.62 12.63
C ASN A 9 -20.04 12.16 12.83
N MET A 10 -20.23 11.29 11.84
CA MET A 10 -19.70 9.91 11.85
C MET A 10 -18.21 9.85 11.56
N MET A 11 -17.62 10.83 10.85
CA MET A 11 -16.24 10.77 10.41
C MET A 11 -15.28 10.58 11.58
N GLY A 12 -14.44 9.54 11.48
CA GLY A 12 -13.44 9.17 12.50
C GLY A 12 -14.00 8.46 13.74
N LYS A 13 -15.30 8.23 13.84
CA LYS A 13 -15.91 7.47 14.93
C LYS A 13 -16.04 6.00 14.57
N ARG A 14 -15.80 5.12 15.54
CA ARG A 14 -16.10 3.68 15.44
C ARG A 14 -17.46 3.38 16.05
N TRP A 15 -18.15 2.43 15.47
CA TRP A 15 -19.49 2.03 15.92
C TRP A 15 -19.55 1.76 17.43
N GLU A 16 -18.57 1.03 17.94
CA GLU A 16 -18.48 0.63 19.36
C GLU A 16 -18.38 1.82 20.30
N ASN A 17 -17.86 2.95 19.81
CA ASN A 17 -17.60 4.16 20.61
C ASN A 17 -18.66 5.25 20.40
N MET A 18 -19.74 4.96 19.66
CA MET A 18 -20.84 5.92 19.47
C MET A 18 -21.85 5.82 20.60
N GLU A 19 -22.36 6.97 21.03
CA GLU A 19 -23.47 7.05 21.97
C GLU A 19 -24.73 6.37 21.40
N PRO A 20 -25.56 5.72 22.25
CA PRO A 20 -26.73 4.96 21.79
C PRO A 20 -27.71 5.76 20.93
N ASP A 21 -27.97 7.01 21.29
CA ASP A 21 -28.87 7.88 20.53
C ASP A 21 -28.30 8.24 19.16
N PHE A 22 -26.99 8.49 19.11
CA PHE A 22 -26.32 8.77 17.85
C PHE A 22 -26.24 7.52 16.93
N ARG A 23 -26.08 6.31 17.51
CA ARG A 23 -26.17 5.05 16.72
C ARG A 23 -27.52 4.94 16.04
N LYS A 24 -28.59 5.24 16.75
CA LYS A 24 -29.95 5.19 16.23
C LYS A 24 -30.16 6.18 15.07
N GLU A 25 -29.63 7.39 15.21
CA GLU A 25 -29.64 8.39 14.15
C GLU A 25 -28.86 7.90 12.91
N VAL A 26 -27.72 7.25 13.12
CA VAL A 26 -26.89 6.67 12.04
C VAL A 26 -27.62 5.52 11.34
N GLU A 27 -28.31 4.65 12.09
CA GLU A 27 -29.13 3.57 11.52
C GLU A 27 -30.29 4.12 10.69
N GLU A 28 -31.02 5.10 11.20
CA GLU A 28 -32.11 5.78 10.47
C GLU A 28 -31.59 6.45 9.19
N TYR A 29 -30.42 7.08 9.26
CA TYR A 29 -29.74 7.65 8.09
C TYR A 29 -29.42 6.58 7.04
N ALA A 30 -28.81 5.45 7.46
CA ALA A 30 -28.42 4.37 6.56
C ALA A 30 -29.63 3.68 5.91
N LEU A 31 -30.72 3.49 6.67
CA LEU A 31 -31.96 2.95 6.14
C LEU A 31 -32.55 3.87 5.06
N LYS A 32 -32.59 5.17 5.35
CA LYS A 32 -33.11 6.16 4.40
C LYS A 32 -32.27 6.25 3.11
N ASP A 33 -30.95 6.18 3.22
CA ASP A 33 -30.08 6.13 2.04
C ASP A 33 -30.35 4.86 1.21
N SER A 34 -30.57 3.71 1.86
CA SER A 34 -30.92 2.45 1.20
C SER A 34 -32.25 2.52 0.46
N ASP A 35 -33.28 3.13 1.09
CA ASP A 35 -34.58 3.33 0.47
C ASP A 35 -34.49 4.25 -0.74
N LEU A 36 -33.76 5.35 -0.66
CA LEU A 36 -33.50 6.24 -1.79
C LEU A 36 -32.79 5.54 -2.95
N CYS A 37 -31.80 4.69 -2.65
CA CYS A 37 -31.12 3.88 -3.65
C CYS A 37 -32.09 2.90 -4.33
N LEU A 38 -32.98 2.27 -3.55
CA LEU A 38 -34.01 1.37 -4.10
C LEU A 38 -35.00 2.11 -4.99
N GLU A 39 -35.48 3.29 -4.55
CA GLU A 39 -36.37 4.13 -5.37
C GLU A 39 -35.70 4.52 -6.70
N LEU A 40 -34.45 4.96 -6.67
CA LEU A 40 -33.68 5.29 -7.86
C LEU A 40 -33.54 4.08 -8.79
N TRP A 41 -33.20 2.93 -8.21
CA TRP A 41 -33.14 1.68 -8.95
C TRP A 41 -34.46 1.36 -9.63
N MET A 42 -35.57 1.40 -8.90
CA MET A 42 -36.90 1.10 -9.47
C MET A 42 -37.28 2.05 -10.61
N LYS A 43 -36.88 3.32 -10.56
CA LYS A 43 -37.12 4.31 -11.61
C LYS A 43 -36.20 4.13 -12.82
N LEU A 44 -34.96 3.70 -12.63
CA LEU A 44 -33.95 3.72 -13.67
C LEU A 44 -33.62 2.35 -14.27
N LYS A 45 -33.99 1.25 -13.59
CA LYS A 45 -33.61 -0.12 -13.99
C LYS A 45 -34.03 -0.48 -15.44
N SER A 46 -35.15 0.06 -15.94
CA SER A 46 -35.61 -0.18 -17.31
C SER A 46 -34.77 0.52 -18.38
N ARG A 47 -34.02 1.57 -17.98
CA ARG A 47 -33.13 2.32 -18.88
C ARG A 47 -31.71 1.76 -18.88
N TRP A 48 -31.40 0.84 -17.97
CA TRP A 48 -30.06 0.27 -17.86
C TRP A 48 -29.92 -0.87 -18.89
N PRO A 49 -28.98 -0.74 -19.85
CA PRO A 49 -28.81 -1.76 -20.90
C PRO A 49 -28.48 -3.13 -20.31
N GLU A 50 -28.96 -4.18 -20.92
CA GLU A 50 -28.74 -5.55 -20.43
C GLU A 50 -27.26 -5.91 -20.41
N SER A 51 -26.50 -5.48 -21.41
CA SER A 51 -25.03 -5.66 -21.45
C SER A 51 -24.33 -5.07 -20.23
N GLU A 52 -24.71 -3.88 -19.80
CA GLU A 52 -24.17 -3.21 -18.63
C GLU A 52 -24.53 -3.94 -17.33
N ARG A 53 -25.76 -4.47 -17.25
CA ARG A 53 -26.19 -5.29 -16.11
C ARG A 53 -25.39 -6.57 -16.01
N MET A 54 -25.15 -7.25 -17.15
CA MET A 54 -24.32 -8.45 -17.18
C MET A 54 -22.88 -8.16 -16.72
N ILE A 55 -22.27 -7.09 -17.22
CA ILE A 55 -20.91 -6.67 -16.80
C ILE A 55 -20.88 -6.40 -15.29
N SER A 56 -21.85 -5.66 -14.78
CA SER A 56 -21.97 -5.36 -13.35
C SER A 56 -22.14 -6.63 -12.51
N GLU A 57 -22.91 -7.60 -12.96
CA GLU A 57 -23.09 -8.87 -12.26
C GLU A 57 -21.81 -9.71 -12.25
N VAL A 58 -21.09 -9.78 -13.38
CA VAL A 58 -19.79 -10.47 -13.46
C VAL A 58 -18.79 -9.81 -12.52
N ASN A 59 -18.69 -8.48 -12.56
CA ASN A 59 -17.79 -7.75 -11.65
C ASN A 59 -18.12 -8.01 -10.19
N ARG A 60 -19.40 -7.97 -9.82
CA ARG A 60 -19.84 -8.27 -8.45
C ARG A 60 -19.47 -9.70 -8.02
N LYS A 61 -19.69 -10.69 -8.88
CA LYS A 61 -19.31 -12.09 -8.62
C LYS A 61 -17.79 -12.24 -8.47
N CYS A 62 -17.00 -11.55 -9.31
CA CYS A 62 -15.55 -11.55 -9.21
C CYS A 62 -15.08 -10.93 -7.89
N VAL A 63 -15.63 -9.79 -7.51
CA VAL A 63 -15.29 -9.13 -6.23
C VAL A 63 -15.67 -9.99 -5.02
N GLN A 64 -16.85 -10.66 -5.07
CA GLN A 64 -17.28 -11.56 -3.99
C GLN A 64 -16.40 -12.80 -3.84
N LYS A 65 -15.91 -13.35 -4.96
CA LYS A 65 -14.95 -14.47 -4.93
C LYS A 65 -13.57 -14.06 -4.44
N GLY A 66 -13.24 -12.79 -4.59
CA GLY A 66 -11.89 -12.30 -4.38
C GLY A 66 -10.91 -12.79 -5.45
N ILE A 67 -9.64 -12.50 -5.22
CA ILE A 67 -8.54 -12.99 -6.05
C ILE A 67 -7.90 -14.17 -5.31
N PRO A 68 -7.84 -15.36 -5.91
CA PRO A 68 -7.19 -16.50 -5.28
C PRO A 68 -5.71 -16.19 -5.08
N ILE A 69 -5.22 -16.41 -3.86
CA ILE A 69 -3.80 -16.25 -3.52
C ILE A 69 -3.22 -17.63 -3.28
N ASP A 70 -2.12 -17.94 -3.95
CA ASP A 70 -1.29 -19.09 -3.65
C ASP A 70 -0.51 -18.81 -2.36
N VAL A 71 -0.97 -19.38 -1.25
CA VAL A 71 -0.44 -19.14 0.09
C VAL A 71 0.99 -19.69 0.23
N ASP A 72 1.28 -20.82 -0.39
CA ASP A 72 2.58 -21.45 -0.29
C ASP A 72 3.62 -20.65 -1.09
N LEU A 73 3.25 -20.22 -2.30
CA LEU A 73 4.08 -19.31 -3.08
C LEU A 73 4.29 -17.97 -2.37
N LEU A 74 3.26 -17.43 -1.71
CA LEU A 74 3.39 -16.18 -0.94
C LEU A 74 4.38 -16.33 0.21
N LYS A 75 4.36 -17.43 0.94
CA LYS A 75 5.33 -17.74 2.00
C LYS A 75 6.74 -17.82 1.45
N GLU A 76 6.94 -18.62 0.39
CA GLU A 76 8.24 -18.75 -0.27
C GLU A 76 8.80 -17.39 -0.72
N GLN A 77 7.97 -16.55 -1.31
CA GLN A 77 8.40 -15.21 -1.74
C GLN A 77 8.72 -14.28 -0.56
N LYS A 78 7.98 -14.37 0.55
CA LYS A 78 8.30 -13.63 1.79
C LYS A 78 9.66 -14.03 2.37
N GLU A 79 9.96 -15.33 2.38
CA GLU A 79 11.26 -15.86 2.85
C GLU A 79 12.41 -15.39 1.95
N LYS A 80 12.27 -15.50 0.63
CA LYS A 80 13.27 -14.99 -0.33
C LYS A 80 13.53 -13.51 -0.17
N VAL A 81 12.47 -12.72 -0.02
CA VAL A 81 12.59 -11.27 0.20
C VAL A 81 13.29 -10.96 1.51
N ALA A 82 13.02 -11.71 2.59
CA ALA A 82 13.71 -11.55 3.87
C ALA A 82 15.21 -11.85 3.74
N GLN A 83 15.57 -12.91 3.02
CA GLN A 83 16.97 -13.26 2.74
C GLN A 83 17.69 -12.16 1.96
N TYR A 84 17.12 -11.68 0.87
CA TYR A 84 17.73 -10.60 0.08
C TYR A 84 17.87 -9.29 0.88
N LEU A 85 16.93 -8.99 1.76
CA LEU A 85 17.07 -7.84 2.65
C LEU A 85 18.25 -8.00 3.61
N PHE A 86 18.41 -9.17 4.21
CA PHE A 86 19.52 -9.48 5.10
C PHE A 86 20.86 -9.37 4.37
N GLU A 87 20.98 -9.90 3.16
CA GLU A 87 22.18 -9.81 2.35
C GLU A 87 22.52 -8.34 2.01
N ALA A 88 21.52 -7.55 1.64
CA ALA A 88 21.70 -6.13 1.35
C ALA A 88 22.09 -5.34 2.59
N GLU A 89 21.48 -5.62 3.76
CA GLU A 89 21.83 -4.99 5.04
C GLU A 89 23.30 -5.22 5.42
N ASN A 90 23.77 -6.47 5.31
CA ASN A 90 25.14 -6.83 5.65
C ASN A 90 26.20 -6.13 4.76
N SER A 91 25.78 -5.64 3.60
CA SER A 91 26.65 -4.89 2.68
C SER A 91 26.66 -3.38 2.94
N ILE A 92 25.87 -2.89 3.92
CA ILE A 92 25.74 -1.47 4.25
C ILE A 92 26.69 -1.13 5.41
N PRO A 93 27.70 -0.24 5.24
CA PRO A 93 28.75 -0.02 6.23
C PRO A 93 28.29 0.52 7.59
N TRP A 94 27.14 1.18 7.66
CA TRP A 94 26.63 1.83 8.88
C TRP A 94 25.49 1.08 9.57
N ILE A 95 25.25 -0.18 9.20
CA ILE A 95 24.07 -0.93 9.68
C ILE A 95 24.02 -1.08 11.21
N GLU A 96 25.16 -1.12 11.87
CA GLU A 96 25.23 -1.25 13.33
C GLU A 96 24.82 0.03 14.07
N GLU A 97 25.05 1.19 13.47
CA GLU A 97 24.82 2.50 14.10
C GLU A 97 23.55 3.20 13.62
N PHE A 98 23.17 2.99 12.36
CA PHE A 98 22.08 3.69 11.73
C PHE A 98 21.16 2.74 10.95
N ARG A 99 19.92 3.20 10.71
CA ARG A 99 19.00 2.48 9.82
C ARG A 99 19.57 2.39 8.40
N PRO A 100 19.31 1.28 7.65
CA PRO A 100 19.87 1.07 6.31
C PRO A 100 19.64 2.24 5.35
N LEU A 101 18.46 2.88 5.42
CA LEU A 101 18.09 4.01 4.57
C LEU A 101 18.35 5.39 5.22
N SER A 102 19.25 5.48 6.19
CA SER A 102 19.64 6.75 6.81
C SER A 102 20.33 7.65 5.79
N ARG A 103 19.70 8.78 5.44
CA ARG A 103 20.28 9.75 4.50
C ARG A 103 21.55 10.39 5.06
N LYS A 104 21.59 10.62 6.37
CA LYS A 104 22.77 11.17 7.04
C LYS A 104 23.96 10.21 6.89
N ALA A 105 23.78 8.95 7.30
CA ALA A 105 24.82 7.94 7.23
C ALA A 105 25.31 7.71 5.77
N PHE A 106 24.39 7.67 4.81
CA PHE A 106 24.72 7.60 3.39
C PHE A 106 25.61 8.76 2.94
N ASN A 107 25.23 9.99 3.28
CA ASN A 107 26.00 11.18 2.90
C ASN A 107 27.37 11.21 3.57
N ASP A 108 27.47 10.79 4.83
CA ASP A 108 28.72 10.74 5.57
C ASP A 108 29.65 9.69 4.97
N GLU A 109 29.14 8.54 4.56
CA GLU A 109 29.91 7.51 3.87
C GLU A 109 30.39 7.95 2.48
N CYS A 110 29.54 8.62 1.71
CA CYS A 110 29.96 9.26 0.46
C CYS A 110 31.16 10.20 0.68
N ARG A 111 31.10 11.07 1.69
CA ARG A 111 32.19 12.00 2.00
C ARG A 111 33.48 11.31 2.40
N LYS A 112 33.40 10.22 3.17
CA LYS A 112 34.58 9.40 3.52
C LYS A 112 35.25 8.82 2.28
N CYS A 113 34.44 8.45 1.28
CA CYS A 113 34.93 7.94 -0.01
C CYS A 113 35.30 9.06 -1.02
N GLY A 114 35.22 10.33 -0.63
CA GLY A 114 35.48 11.46 -1.54
C GLY A 114 34.40 11.66 -2.62
N LEU A 115 33.21 11.12 -2.41
CA LEU A 115 32.09 11.22 -3.34
C LEU A 115 31.13 12.34 -2.94
N GLU A 116 30.61 13.07 -3.91
CA GLU A 116 29.49 13.97 -3.70
C GLU A 116 28.17 13.18 -3.76
N PRO A 117 27.38 13.19 -2.68
CA PRO A 117 26.14 12.41 -2.66
C PRO A 117 25.09 13.00 -3.61
N PRO A 118 24.34 12.18 -4.34
CA PRO A 118 23.31 12.65 -5.25
C PRO A 118 22.14 13.30 -4.47
N ALA A 119 21.45 14.26 -5.07
CA ALA A 119 20.31 14.97 -4.45
C ALA A 119 19.18 14.01 -4.04
N SER A 120 18.96 12.94 -4.78
CA SER A 120 17.94 11.93 -4.53
C SER A 120 18.48 10.51 -4.74
N LEU A 121 17.89 9.54 -4.05
CA LEU A 121 18.10 8.10 -4.28
C LEU A 121 16.80 7.44 -4.77
N ALA A 122 15.85 8.22 -5.27
CA ALA A 122 14.59 7.67 -5.77
C ALA A 122 14.84 6.83 -7.05
N LEU A 123 14.15 5.70 -7.16
CA LEU A 123 14.29 4.78 -8.31
C LEU A 123 13.88 5.42 -9.65
N SER A 124 13.00 6.42 -9.59
CA SER A 124 12.51 7.18 -10.76
C SER A 124 13.40 8.35 -11.14
N ASN A 125 14.49 8.62 -10.40
CA ASN A 125 15.39 9.75 -10.68
C ASN A 125 16.53 9.27 -11.58
N GLU A 126 16.62 9.81 -12.79
CA GLU A 126 17.62 9.42 -13.80
C GLU A 126 19.04 9.79 -13.36
N GLU A 127 19.25 10.99 -12.81
CA GLU A 127 20.56 11.43 -12.31
C GLU A 127 21.09 10.50 -11.20
N ALA A 128 20.20 10.04 -10.30
CA ALA A 128 20.56 9.06 -9.29
C ALA A 128 20.93 7.71 -9.89
N ASN A 129 20.24 7.29 -10.95
CA ASN A 129 20.53 6.05 -11.65
C ASN A 129 21.90 6.10 -12.33
N GLU A 130 22.23 7.21 -13.00
CA GLU A 130 23.52 7.42 -13.63
C GLU A 130 24.63 7.50 -12.58
N TRP A 131 24.41 8.21 -11.47
CA TRP A 131 25.37 8.31 -10.37
C TRP A 131 25.67 6.92 -9.77
N ILE A 132 24.63 6.11 -9.53
CA ILE A 132 24.76 4.74 -9.02
C ILE A 132 25.49 3.85 -10.04
N ALA A 133 25.19 3.96 -11.32
CA ALA A 133 25.87 3.19 -12.38
C ALA A 133 27.38 3.54 -12.43
N LYS A 134 27.71 4.81 -12.25
CA LYS A 134 29.09 5.30 -12.26
C LYS A 134 29.91 4.81 -11.07
N HIS A 135 29.34 4.86 -9.85
CA HIS A 135 30.09 4.62 -8.62
C HIS A 135 29.83 3.25 -7.98
N GLY A 136 28.75 2.58 -8.35
CA GLY A 136 28.33 1.33 -7.70
C GLY A 136 29.20 0.11 -7.99
N GLU A 137 30.09 0.16 -9.00
CA GLU A 137 31.08 -0.92 -9.23
C GLU A 137 32.24 -0.80 -8.25
N GLU A 138 32.71 0.41 -8.02
CA GLU A 138 33.82 0.70 -7.11
C GLU A 138 33.40 0.61 -5.63
N TYR A 139 32.14 1.01 -5.34
CA TYR A 139 31.56 1.03 -4.00
C TYR A 139 30.28 0.16 -3.93
N PRO A 140 30.40 -1.17 -3.70
CA PRO A 140 29.26 -2.10 -3.73
C PRO A 140 28.12 -1.74 -2.76
N TRP A 141 28.42 -1.07 -1.64
CA TRP A 141 27.43 -0.62 -0.66
C TRP A 141 26.40 0.37 -1.26
N ILE A 142 26.77 1.12 -2.32
CA ILE A 142 25.84 2.03 -3.02
C ILE A 142 24.72 1.21 -3.68
N LYS A 143 25.08 0.12 -4.34
CA LYS A 143 24.09 -0.81 -4.92
C LYS A 143 23.25 -1.47 -3.81
N ALA A 144 23.88 -1.89 -2.70
CA ALA A 144 23.19 -2.50 -1.57
C ALA A 144 22.12 -1.60 -0.96
N VAL A 145 22.38 -0.31 -0.77
CA VAL A 145 21.37 0.66 -0.29
C VAL A 145 20.20 0.78 -1.26
N ARG A 146 20.45 0.79 -2.56
CA ARG A 146 19.42 0.82 -3.59
C ARG A 146 18.58 -0.45 -3.60
N ASP A 147 19.23 -1.60 -3.56
CA ASP A 147 18.56 -2.90 -3.56
C ASP A 147 17.74 -3.07 -2.28
N TYR A 148 18.29 -2.70 -1.13
CA TYR A 148 17.55 -2.68 0.12
C TYR A 148 16.27 -1.83 0.01
N ARG A 149 16.34 -0.62 -0.56
CA ARG A 149 15.16 0.24 -0.76
C ARG A 149 14.11 -0.44 -1.62
N ARG A 150 14.52 -1.05 -2.75
CA ARG A 150 13.64 -1.75 -3.68
C ARG A 150 12.98 -2.96 -3.04
N ILE A 151 13.78 -3.79 -2.36
CA ILE A 151 13.33 -5.03 -1.75
C ILE A 151 12.42 -4.73 -0.53
N ASN A 152 12.75 -3.72 0.28
CA ASN A 152 11.91 -3.30 1.40
C ASN A 152 10.53 -2.77 0.94
N ALA A 153 10.47 -2.11 -0.22
CA ALA A 153 9.18 -1.72 -0.80
C ALA A 153 8.36 -2.95 -1.24
N LEU A 154 9.01 -3.97 -1.79
CA LEU A 154 8.37 -5.25 -2.15
C LEU A 154 7.90 -6.00 -0.88
N LYS A 155 8.74 -6.07 0.16
CA LYS A 155 8.38 -6.66 1.46
C LYS A 155 7.07 -6.09 1.99
N ARG A 156 6.96 -4.76 2.05
CA ARG A 156 5.72 -4.08 2.51
C ARG A 156 4.49 -4.45 1.69
N LYS A 157 4.65 -4.63 0.38
CA LYS A 157 3.55 -5.09 -0.49
C LYS A 157 3.16 -6.53 -0.18
N LEU A 158 4.14 -7.43 0.01
CA LEU A 158 3.86 -8.84 0.35
C LEU A 158 3.25 -8.96 1.75
N GLU A 159 3.66 -8.13 2.71
CA GLU A 159 3.09 -8.09 4.06
C GLU A 159 1.64 -7.59 4.08
N SER A 160 1.23 -6.75 3.11
CA SER A 160 -0.16 -6.30 3.00
C SER A 160 -1.13 -7.41 2.60
N PHE A 161 -0.64 -8.54 2.06
CA PHE A 161 -1.42 -9.75 1.86
C PHE A 161 -1.45 -10.56 3.16
N ASP A 162 -2.31 -10.16 4.08
CA ASP A 162 -2.55 -10.92 5.32
C ASP A 162 -3.65 -11.96 5.09
N VAL A 163 -3.21 -13.20 4.88
CA VAL A 163 -4.12 -14.33 4.60
C VAL A 163 -5.04 -14.63 5.79
N ALA A 164 -4.64 -14.28 7.01
CA ALA A 164 -5.44 -14.51 8.21
C ALA A 164 -6.68 -13.61 8.29
N THR A 165 -6.67 -12.46 7.61
CA THR A 165 -7.83 -11.53 7.58
C THR A 165 -8.68 -11.69 6.33
N MET A 166 -8.30 -12.58 5.41
CA MET A 166 -8.97 -12.81 4.12
C MET A 166 -9.89 -14.03 4.11
N SER A 167 -10.05 -14.71 5.25
CA SER A 167 -10.93 -15.90 5.43
C SER A 167 -12.32 -15.53 5.89
#